data_acb150747367b462674ce4c3987b5229
#
_entry.id   acb150747367b462674ce4c3987b5229
#
_cell.length_a   1.000
_cell.length_b   1.000
_cell.length_c   1.000
_cell.angle_alpha   90.00
_cell.angle_beta   90.00
_cell.angle_gamma   90.00
#
_symmetry.space_group_name_H-M   'P 1'
#
loop_
_entity.id
_entity.type
_entity.pdbx_description
1 polymer ?
#
loop_
_entity_poly.entity_id
_entity_poly.type
_entity_poly.pdbx_seq_one_letter_code
_entity_poly.pdbx_strand_id
1 'polypeptide(L)'
;MKALLVIGLMVCQFTLFPSLCFAAPIAFNIDPARSTVTLSGNVTIPGIGSYPFQTQSPGSLTTTCTGTIQTEIDPPNIAFPGGSSIIPVTNGTWQPAPGGATGSAPADFGGKITPPLTTGYFAARNIQLDLTGSPTSLTNGGFNAGVLIVEYLANSIPAAALDYRATSFISSENTNGTTQISGFATNTPAMALLTNTAGLLTLVLPVNATNYETLGSDPVIIIQTGTIIATAPASAWPLQVSITNQTGRITLTWPSIPGQNFSVQGKAGLGDSWLPASGTMTTNANTTAWTASISNAAAFYRVVGAY
;
A
#
# COMPACT_ATOMS: atom_id res chain seq x y z
N MET A 1 59.25 5.50 -48.21
CA MET A 1 58.54 4.93 -47.09
C MET A 1 57.20 5.65 -46.92
N LYS A 2 56.11 5.00 -47.31
CA LYS A 2 54.74 5.56 -47.18
C LYS A 2 54.13 4.94 -45.92
N ALA A 3 53.84 5.77 -44.95
CA ALA A 3 53.14 5.36 -43.74
C ALA A 3 51.62 5.32 -44.05
N LEU A 4 51.01 4.15 -43.87
CA LEU A 4 49.59 3.92 -44.05
C LEU A 4 48.93 4.16 -42.71
N LEU A 5 48.10 5.23 -42.59
CA LEU A 5 47.32 5.55 -41.41
C LEU A 5 45.98 4.80 -41.49
N VAL A 6 45.81 3.76 -40.69
CA VAL A 6 44.54 3.04 -40.56
C VAL A 6 43.70 3.72 -39.46
N ILE A 7 42.67 4.46 -39.88
CA ILE A 7 41.65 5.01 -38.95
C ILE A 7 40.63 3.90 -38.71
N GLY A 8 40.72 3.28 -37.53
CA GLY A 8 39.69 2.36 -37.05
C GLY A 8 38.45 3.12 -36.62
N LEU A 9 37.37 3.01 -37.37
CA LEU A 9 36.06 3.53 -36.99
C LEU A 9 35.47 2.62 -35.94
N MET A 10 35.59 3.02 -34.67
CA MET A 10 34.95 2.33 -33.56
C MET A 10 33.45 2.73 -33.52
N VAL A 11 32.60 1.91 -34.16
CA VAL A 11 31.14 2.05 -34.03
C VAL A 11 30.75 1.62 -32.63
N CYS A 12 30.57 2.59 -31.77
CA CYS A 12 29.97 2.37 -30.45
C CYS A 12 28.48 2.09 -30.65
N GLN A 13 28.09 0.82 -30.70
CA GLN A 13 26.69 0.43 -30.63
C GLN A 13 26.19 0.72 -29.20
N PHE A 14 25.56 1.88 -28.99
CA PHE A 14 24.72 2.11 -27.86
C PHE A 14 23.49 1.19 -27.99
N THR A 15 23.53 0.03 -27.36
CA THR A 15 22.32 -0.70 -27.05
C THR A 15 21.55 0.15 -26.04
N LEU A 16 20.57 0.90 -26.54
CA LEU A 16 19.52 1.48 -25.71
C LEU A 16 18.77 0.31 -25.06
N PHE A 17 19.21 -0.10 -23.88
CA PHE A 17 18.32 -0.81 -23.00
C PHE A 17 17.17 0.18 -22.71
N PRO A 18 15.91 -0.18 -23.02
CA PRO A 18 14.81 0.61 -22.50
C PRO A 18 14.96 0.55 -20.99
N SER A 19 15.40 1.65 -20.39
CA SER A 19 15.23 1.83 -18.96
C SER A 19 13.72 1.72 -18.76
N LEU A 20 13.28 0.63 -18.12
CA LEU A 20 11.95 0.50 -17.59
C LEU A 20 11.79 1.68 -16.62
N CYS A 21 11.22 2.75 -17.15
CA CYS A 21 10.87 3.91 -16.34
C CYS A 21 9.65 3.46 -15.53
N PHE A 22 9.88 2.87 -14.36
CA PHE A 22 8.81 2.61 -13.42
C PHE A 22 8.14 3.94 -13.09
N ALA A 23 6.82 3.94 -13.05
CA ALA A 23 6.08 5.09 -12.58
C ALA A 23 6.57 5.44 -11.17
N ALA A 24 6.73 6.73 -10.87
CA ALA A 24 7.09 7.14 -9.52
C ALA A 24 6.01 6.67 -8.55
N PRO A 25 6.38 6.15 -7.37
CA PRO A 25 5.40 5.73 -6.38
C PRO A 25 4.47 6.87 -5.98
N ILE A 26 3.19 6.55 -5.85
CA ILE A 26 2.15 7.47 -5.37
C ILE A 26 1.91 7.17 -3.91
N ALA A 27 2.05 8.19 -3.06
CA ALA A 27 1.74 8.10 -1.65
C ALA A 27 0.24 8.39 -1.42
N PHE A 28 -0.49 7.41 -0.93
CA PHE A 28 -1.87 7.55 -0.48
C PHE A 28 -1.90 7.80 1.01
N ASN A 29 -2.52 8.86 1.47
CA ASN A 29 -2.72 9.15 2.89
C ASN A 29 -3.90 8.34 3.43
N ILE A 30 -3.68 7.60 4.51
CA ILE A 30 -4.73 6.82 5.16
C ILE A 30 -5.73 7.76 5.84
N ASP A 31 -7.02 7.50 5.65
CA ASP A 31 -8.12 8.19 6.32
C ASP A 31 -8.47 7.45 7.62
N PRO A 32 -8.09 7.99 8.79
CA PRO A 32 -8.30 7.29 10.06
C PRO A 32 -9.77 7.13 10.43
N ALA A 33 -10.64 8.02 9.95
CA ALA A 33 -12.07 7.95 10.25
C ALA A 33 -12.77 6.79 9.52
N ARG A 34 -12.16 6.29 8.45
CA ARG A 34 -12.70 5.22 7.61
C ARG A 34 -11.84 3.95 7.58
N SER A 35 -10.70 3.95 8.29
CA SER A 35 -9.75 2.84 8.30
C SER A 35 -9.75 2.17 9.64
N THR A 36 -10.18 0.92 9.71
CA THR A 36 -10.21 0.15 10.95
C THR A 36 -9.59 -1.21 10.75
N VAL A 37 -8.85 -1.67 11.76
CA VAL A 37 -8.31 -3.03 11.83
C VAL A 37 -8.70 -3.64 13.17
N THR A 38 -9.16 -4.87 13.12
CA THR A 38 -9.49 -5.69 14.30
C THR A 38 -8.52 -6.87 14.37
N LEU A 39 -7.98 -7.05 15.56
CA LEU A 39 -7.13 -8.17 15.92
C LEU A 39 -7.99 -9.27 16.53
N SER A 40 -7.85 -10.48 16.02
CA SER A 40 -8.42 -11.69 16.59
C SER A 40 -7.37 -12.81 16.58
N GLY A 41 -7.69 -13.96 17.14
CA GLY A 41 -6.77 -15.08 17.15
C GLY A 41 -6.85 -15.87 18.44
N ASN A 42 -5.84 -16.66 18.70
CA ASN A 42 -5.78 -17.49 19.90
C ASN A 42 -4.32 -17.76 20.32
N VAL A 43 -4.17 -18.13 21.60
CA VAL A 43 -2.96 -18.72 22.14
C VAL A 43 -3.24 -20.19 22.43
N THR A 44 -2.37 -21.08 21.96
CA THR A 44 -2.45 -22.52 22.27
C THR A 44 -1.46 -22.87 23.37
N ILE A 45 -1.98 -23.28 24.52
CA ILE A 45 -1.16 -23.71 25.66
C ILE A 45 -1.02 -25.23 25.57
N PRO A 46 0.19 -25.77 25.37
CA PRO A 46 0.40 -27.20 25.22
C PRO A 46 -0.17 -28.02 26.38
N GLY A 47 -0.93 -29.05 26.07
CA GLY A 47 -1.57 -29.93 27.07
C GLY A 47 -2.80 -29.37 27.77
N ILE A 48 -3.19 -28.09 27.49
CA ILE A 48 -4.36 -27.45 28.11
C ILE A 48 -5.42 -27.10 27.07
N GLY A 49 -5.03 -26.41 25.98
CA GLY A 49 -5.98 -26.05 24.92
C GLY A 49 -5.67 -24.74 24.21
N SER A 50 -6.58 -24.32 23.32
CA SER A 50 -6.47 -23.07 22.57
C SER A 50 -7.52 -22.07 23.03
N TYR A 51 -7.10 -20.83 23.31
CA TYR A 51 -7.90 -19.78 23.95
C TYR A 51 -7.94 -18.53 23.09
N PRO A 52 -9.14 -18.09 22.68
CA PRO A 52 -9.28 -16.94 21.81
C PRO A 52 -8.97 -15.62 22.53
N PHE A 53 -8.55 -14.63 21.75
CA PHE A 53 -8.42 -13.27 22.21
C PHE A 53 -9.80 -12.70 22.59
N GLN A 54 -9.85 -12.01 23.70
CA GLN A 54 -11.04 -11.37 24.24
C GLN A 54 -10.75 -9.91 24.54
N THR A 55 -11.75 -9.06 24.42
CA THR A 55 -11.64 -7.65 24.80
C THR A 55 -11.41 -7.50 26.29
N GLN A 56 -10.61 -6.52 26.67
CA GLN A 56 -10.37 -6.15 28.06
C GLN A 56 -10.21 -4.63 28.17
N SER A 57 -11.19 -3.98 28.77
CA SER A 57 -11.10 -2.54 29.05
C SER A 57 -9.93 -2.21 30.02
N PRO A 58 -9.17 -1.13 29.78
CA PRO A 58 -9.33 -0.10 28.75
C PRO A 58 -8.69 -0.45 27.40
N GLY A 59 -8.12 -1.63 27.21
CA GLY A 59 -7.60 -2.08 25.92
C GLY A 59 -8.72 -2.37 24.92
N SER A 60 -8.36 -2.37 23.64
CA SER A 60 -9.22 -2.70 22.51
C SER A 60 -8.54 -3.65 21.55
N LEU A 61 -9.32 -4.55 20.96
CA LEU A 61 -8.88 -5.38 19.85
C LEU A 61 -9.13 -4.71 18.48
N THR A 62 -9.78 -3.56 18.46
CA THR A 62 -10.06 -2.80 17.24
C THR A 62 -9.46 -1.41 17.37
N THR A 63 -8.77 -0.96 16.35
CA THR A 63 -8.21 0.39 16.26
C THR A 63 -8.36 0.96 14.87
N THR A 64 -8.22 2.28 14.75
CA THR A 64 -8.09 2.97 13.47
C THR A 64 -6.63 3.01 13.04
N CYS A 65 -6.38 3.29 11.75
CA CYS A 65 -5.03 3.37 11.21
C CYS A 65 -4.76 4.75 10.61
N THR A 66 -3.51 5.19 10.71
CA THR A 66 -2.95 6.40 10.07
C THR A 66 -1.73 6.04 9.23
N GLY A 67 -1.21 7.03 8.52
CA GLY A 67 0.04 6.90 7.77
C GLY A 67 -0.15 6.94 6.27
N THR A 68 0.69 6.24 5.53
CA THR A 68 0.73 6.29 4.07
C THR A 68 0.88 4.91 3.46
N ILE A 69 0.31 4.72 2.27
CA ILE A 69 0.49 3.53 1.44
C ILE A 69 1.17 3.96 0.16
N GLN A 70 2.27 3.31 -0.19
CA GLN A 70 3.00 3.52 -1.44
C GLN A 70 2.47 2.58 -2.52
N THR A 71 2.14 3.11 -3.68
CA THR A 71 1.71 2.33 -4.83
C THR A 71 2.39 2.78 -6.10
N GLU A 72 2.63 1.86 -7.01
CA GLU A 72 2.97 2.14 -8.40
C GLU A 72 1.78 1.76 -9.27
N ILE A 73 1.27 2.73 -10.05
CA ILE A 73 0.14 2.50 -10.93
C ILE A 73 0.64 2.65 -12.37
N ASP A 74 0.75 1.52 -13.05
CA ASP A 74 1.12 1.41 -14.47
C ASP A 74 0.06 0.57 -15.17
N PRO A 75 -1.02 1.20 -15.63
CA PRO A 75 -2.14 0.47 -16.23
C PRO A 75 -1.71 -0.48 -17.37
N PRO A 76 -2.21 -1.71 -17.36
CA PRO A 76 -3.34 -2.18 -16.56
C PRO A 76 -2.98 -2.74 -15.18
N ASN A 77 -1.87 -2.37 -14.59
CA ASN A 77 -1.39 -2.95 -13.34
C ASN A 77 -1.31 -1.93 -12.20
N ILE A 78 -1.40 -2.45 -10.98
CA ILE A 78 -1.05 -1.77 -9.74
C ILE A 78 -0.06 -2.65 -8.97
N ALA A 79 0.94 -2.03 -8.35
CA ALA A 79 1.93 -2.70 -7.51
C ALA A 79 2.15 -1.95 -6.19
N PHE A 80 2.69 -2.65 -5.21
CA PHE A 80 3.02 -2.12 -3.89
C PHE A 80 4.52 -2.34 -3.66
N PRO A 81 5.35 -1.33 -3.94
CA PRO A 81 6.81 -1.49 -3.95
C PRO A 81 7.43 -1.58 -2.55
N GLY A 82 6.64 -1.43 -1.50
CA GLY A 82 7.11 -1.21 -0.14
C GLY A 82 7.32 0.28 0.17
N GLY A 83 7.77 0.58 1.39
CA GLY A 83 7.91 1.94 1.88
C GLY A 83 6.59 2.55 2.37
N SER A 84 5.56 1.74 2.53
CA SER A 84 4.33 2.12 3.21
C SER A 84 4.58 2.25 4.72
N SER A 85 3.77 3.04 5.37
CA SER A 85 3.80 3.20 6.83
C SER A 85 2.37 3.22 7.34
N ILE A 86 1.87 2.07 7.78
CA ILE A 86 0.53 1.92 8.35
C ILE A 86 0.70 1.80 9.86
N ILE A 87 0.15 2.76 10.59
CA ILE A 87 0.33 2.90 12.03
C ILE A 87 -1.04 2.83 12.68
N PRO A 88 -1.31 1.79 13.49
CA PRO A 88 -2.50 1.74 14.34
C PRO A 88 -2.52 2.92 15.31
N VAL A 89 -3.67 3.52 15.48
CA VAL A 89 -3.84 4.60 16.47
C VAL A 89 -3.93 3.98 17.85
N THR A 90 -3.09 4.44 18.77
CA THR A 90 -3.03 3.92 20.12
C THR A 90 -4.35 4.08 20.88
N ASN A 91 -4.76 3.03 21.58
CA ASN A 91 -5.94 3.01 22.44
C ASN A 91 -5.59 3.34 23.89
N GLY A 92 -5.06 4.55 24.10
CA GLY A 92 -4.77 5.04 25.44
C GLY A 92 -3.62 4.34 26.17
N THR A 93 -3.72 4.24 27.49
CA THR A 93 -2.63 3.78 28.37
C THR A 93 -2.79 2.34 28.82
N TRP A 94 -3.39 1.47 28.00
CA TRP A 94 -3.54 0.06 28.36
C TRP A 94 -2.16 -0.58 28.60
N GLN A 95 -2.00 -1.14 29.77
CA GLN A 95 -0.86 -1.95 30.17
C GLN A 95 -1.38 -3.25 30.75
N PRO A 96 -0.77 -4.40 30.46
CA PRO A 96 -1.26 -5.69 30.96
C PRO A 96 -1.29 -5.78 32.47
N ALA A 97 -0.42 -5.05 33.18
CA ALA A 97 -0.49 -4.87 34.61
C ALA A 97 0.55 -3.92 35.19
N PRO A 98 0.34 -3.39 36.38
CA PRO A 98 1.39 -2.80 37.22
C PRO A 98 2.52 -3.81 37.42
N GLY A 99 3.75 -3.48 37.04
CA GLY A 99 4.89 -4.39 37.10
C GLY A 99 5.03 -5.37 35.92
N GLY A 100 4.17 -5.30 34.90
CA GLY A 100 4.47 -5.87 33.58
C GLY A 100 5.78 -5.30 33.03
N ALA A 101 6.54 -6.08 32.29
CA ALA A 101 7.92 -5.76 31.84
C ALA A 101 8.03 -4.48 31.02
N THR A 102 6.97 -3.74 30.82
CA THR A 102 6.94 -2.86 29.72
C THR A 102 6.31 -1.56 30.04
N GLY A 103 7.02 -0.74 30.25
CA GLY A 103 6.89 0.67 30.20
C GLY A 103 5.53 1.30 29.94
N SER A 104 5.55 2.56 29.91
CA SER A 104 4.40 3.47 29.83
C SER A 104 3.87 3.74 28.41
N ALA A 105 4.33 3.01 27.39
CA ALA A 105 3.88 3.29 26.02
C ALA A 105 2.41 2.88 25.83
N PRO A 106 1.61 3.70 25.15
CA PRO A 106 0.24 3.35 24.82
C PRO A 106 0.17 2.06 23.99
N ALA A 107 -0.89 1.27 24.19
CA ALA A 107 -1.12 0.07 23.40
C ALA A 107 -1.88 0.40 22.10
N ASP A 108 -1.46 -0.20 21.01
CA ASP A 108 -2.17 -0.18 19.74
C ASP A 108 -3.35 -1.15 19.77
N PHE A 109 -3.12 -2.34 20.36
CA PHE A 109 -4.13 -3.33 20.64
C PHE A 109 -3.92 -3.89 22.05
N GLY A 110 -5.00 -4.26 22.71
CA GLY A 110 -4.94 -4.86 24.04
C GLY A 110 -6.13 -5.73 24.36
N GLY A 111 -5.89 -6.83 25.04
CA GLY A 111 -6.90 -7.80 25.35
C GLY A 111 -6.46 -8.82 26.39
N LYS A 112 -7.22 -9.92 26.47
CA LYS A 112 -6.93 -11.05 27.36
C LYS A 112 -7.23 -12.38 26.71
N ILE A 113 -6.73 -13.44 27.31
CA ILE A 113 -7.17 -14.83 27.16
C ILE A 113 -7.57 -15.38 28.52
N THR A 114 -8.47 -16.36 28.55
CA THR A 114 -8.97 -16.93 29.81
C THR A 114 -8.87 -18.47 29.80
N PRO A 115 -7.66 -19.03 29.88
CA PRO A 115 -7.47 -20.45 30.14
C PRO A 115 -8.03 -20.85 31.52
N PRO A 116 -8.34 -22.12 31.75
CA PRO A 116 -8.68 -22.61 33.07
C PRO A 116 -7.60 -22.24 34.10
N LEU A 117 -8.02 -21.72 35.25
CA LEU A 117 -7.15 -21.40 36.39
C LEU A 117 -6.11 -20.30 36.15
N THR A 118 -6.21 -19.59 35.03
CA THR A 118 -5.31 -18.45 34.73
C THR A 118 -6.01 -17.40 33.87
N THR A 119 -5.49 -16.18 33.89
CA THR A 119 -5.88 -15.15 32.94
C THR A 119 -4.60 -14.53 32.38
N GLY A 120 -4.51 -14.50 31.07
CA GLY A 120 -3.42 -13.83 30.36
C GLY A 120 -3.90 -12.48 29.80
N TYR A 121 -3.16 -11.43 30.06
CA TYR A 121 -3.37 -10.10 29.49
C TYR A 121 -2.26 -9.79 28.50
N PHE A 122 -2.56 -9.08 27.43
CA PHE A 122 -1.58 -8.66 26.45
C PHE A 122 -1.83 -7.25 25.92
N ALA A 123 -0.75 -6.60 25.49
CA ALA A 123 -0.77 -5.31 24.81
C ALA A 123 0.26 -5.29 23.69
N ALA A 124 -0.17 -5.05 22.47
CA ALA A 124 0.71 -4.82 21.33
C ALA A 124 0.98 -3.32 21.19
N ARG A 125 2.23 -2.96 20.96
CA ARG A 125 2.70 -1.57 20.94
C ARG A 125 3.65 -1.30 19.79
N ASN A 126 3.71 -0.03 19.38
CA ASN A 126 4.63 0.47 18.37
C ASN A 126 4.52 -0.29 17.04
N ILE A 127 3.31 -0.74 16.72
CA ILE A 127 3.09 -1.46 15.46
C ILE A 127 3.22 -0.47 14.32
N GLN A 128 4.08 -0.81 13.38
CA GLN A 128 4.19 -0.17 12.09
C GLN A 128 4.27 -1.25 11.03
N LEU A 129 3.40 -1.15 10.04
CA LEU A 129 3.29 -2.14 8.97
C LEU A 129 3.71 -1.52 7.65
N ASP A 130 4.39 -2.31 6.83
CA ASP A 130 4.60 -2.04 5.41
C ASP A 130 3.71 -2.94 4.56
N LEU A 131 3.42 -2.49 3.36
CA LEU A 131 2.73 -3.27 2.34
C LEU A 131 3.65 -3.47 1.14
N THR A 132 3.90 -4.73 0.81
CA THR A 132 4.56 -5.12 -0.42
C THR A 132 3.65 -6.00 -1.24
N GLY A 133 3.85 -6.06 -2.56
CA GLY A 133 3.04 -6.93 -3.40
C GLY A 133 3.45 -6.85 -4.86
N SER A 134 3.46 -8.01 -5.51
CA SER A 134 3.73 -8.09 -6.94
C SER A 134 2.67 -7.35 -7.76
N PRO A 135 3.02 -6.87 -8.96
CA PRO A 135 2.04 -6.25 -9.85
C PRO A 135 0.83 -7.15 -10.09
N THR A 136 -0.35 -6.58 -9.97
CA THR A 136 -1.64 -7.25 -10.21
C THR A 136 -2.50 -6.41 -11.14
N SER A 137 -3.36 -7.09 -11.91
CA SER A 137 -4.21 -6.41 -12.89
C SER A 137 -5.25 -5.53 -12.22
N LEU A 138 -5.32 -4.30 -12.70
CA LEU A 138 -6.33 -3.31 -12.33
C LEU A 138 -7.44 -3.31 -13.42
N THR A 139 -8.58 -3.91 -13.12
CA THR A 139 -9.69 -4.02 -14.06
C THR A 139 -10.90 -3.26 -13.54
N ASN A 140 -11.33 -2.23 -14.26
CA ASN A 140 -12.42 -1.32 -13.84
C ASN A 140 -12.22 -0.78 -12.40
N GLY A 141 -10.97 -0.51 -12.03
CA GLY A 141 -10.61 -0.05 -10.69
C GLY A 141 -10.50 -1.15 -9.64
N GLY A 142 -10.87 -2.38 -9.96
CA GLY A 142 -10.75 -3.53 -9.04
C GLY A 142 -9.45 -4.30 -9.23
N PHE A 143 -8.87 -4.81 -8.12
CA PHE A 143 -7.72 -5.70 -8.14
C PHE A 143 -7.75 -6.68 -6.96
N ASN A 144 -6.96 -7.77 -7.06
CA ASN A 144 -6.90 -8.78 -6.02
C ASN A 144 -5.94 -8.36 -4.90
N ALA A 145 -6.46 -8.14 -3.70
CA ALA A 145 -5.66 -7.82 -2.51
C ALA A 145 -4.88 -9.03 -1.96
N GLY A 146 -5.13 -10.24 -2.43
CA GLY A 146 -4.40 -11.46 -2.02
C GLY A 146 -2.93 -11.49 -2.46
N VAL A 147 -2.50 -10.56 -3.31
CA VAL A 147 -1.08 -10.39 -3.66
C VAL A 147 -0.30 -9.57 -2.62
N LEU A 148 -1.00 -8.94 -1.67
CA LEU A 148 -0.39 -8.09 -0.66
C LEU A 148 0.24 -8.92 0.45
N ILE A 149 1.43 -8.52 0.82
CA ILE A 149 2.16 -8.99 1.99
C ILE A 149 2.17 -7.84 3.00
N VAL A 150 1.70 -8.11 4.20
CA VAL A 150 1.74 -7.20 5.34
C VAL A 150 2.95 -7.57 6.16
N GLU A 151 3.89 -6.65 6.31
CA GLU A 151 5.14 -6.88 7.03
C GLU A 151 5.23 -5.96 8.25
N TYR A 152 5.59 -6.52 9.40
CA TYR A 152 5.93 -5.72 10.58
C TYR A 152 7.32 -5.12 10.40
N LEU A 153 7.42 -3.80 10.47
CA LEU A 153 8.71 -3.12 10.34
C LEU A 153 9.55 -3.33 11.61
N ALA A 154 10.44 -4.30 11.54
CA ALA A 154 11.33 -4.67 12.64
C ALA A 154 12.32 -3.56 13.06
N ASN A 155 12.56 -2.59 12.17
CA ASN A 155 13.49 -1.47 12.40
C ASN A 155 12.79 -0.20 12.88
N SER A 156 11.49 -0.26 13.20
CA SER A 156 10.83 0.86 13.86
C SER A 156 11.51 1.16 15.19
N ILE A 157 11.69 2.43 15.53
CA ILE A 157 12.24 2.86 16.81
C ILE A 157 11.16 3.67 17.54
N PRO A 158 10.59 3.14 18.64
CA PRO A 158 10.84 1.83 19.25
C PRO A 158 10.24 0.66 18.44
N ALA A 159 10.84 -0.53 18.54
CA ALA A 159 10.41 -1.72 17.83
C ALA A 159 9.01 -2.18 18.28
N ALA A 160 8.26 -2.80 17.36
CA ALA A 160 6.98 -3.40 17.67
C ALA A 160 7.14 -4.49 18.75
N ALA A 161 6.30 -4.47 19.76
CA ALA A 161 6.40 -5.37 20.90
C ALA A 161 5.03 -5.83 21.40
N LEU A 162 4.99 -7.07 21.86
CA LEU A 162 3.87 -7.65 22.59
C LEU A 162 4.24 -7.81 24.05
N ASP A 163 3.58 -7.07 24.92
CA ASP A 163 3.67 -7.21 26.35
C ASP A 163 2.63 -8.19 26.83
N TYR A 164 2.99 -9.04 27.76
CA TYR A 164 2.06 -10.01 28.31
C TYR A 164 2.25 -10.21 29.80
N ARG A 165 1.17 -10.57 30.48
CA ARG A 165 1.13 -11.02 31.84
C ARG A 165 0.12 -12.14 31.99
N ALA A 166 0.55 -13.25 32.59
CA ALA A 166 -0.35 -14.31 33.04
C ALA A 166 -0.40 -14.35 34.55
N THR A 167 -1.61 -14.40 35.11
CA THR A 167 -1.89 -14.57 36.54
C THR A 167 -2.51 -15.94 36.73
N SER A 168 -1.89 -16.78 37.55
CA SER A 168 -2.46 -18.06 37.98
C SER A 168 -3.28 -17.93 39.24
N PHE A 169 -4.41 -18.64 39.30
CA PHE A 169 -5.21 -18.71 40.51
C PHE A 169 -4.70 -19.79 41.49
N ILE A 170 -3.76 -20.64 41.06
CA ILE A 170 -3.25 -21.77 41.85
C ILE A 170 -1.85 -21.50 42.38
N SER A 171 -1.04 -20.73 41.67
CA SER A 171 0.31 -20.37 42.11
C SER A 171 0.42 -18.87 42.25
N SER A 172 1.24 -18.40 43.17
CA SER A 172 1.60 -16.99 43.31
C SER A 172 2.54 -16.51 42.17
N GLU A 173 2.83 -17.37 41.23
CA GLU A 173 3.72 -17.03 40.13
C GLU A 173 2.98 -16.26 39.03
N ASN A 174 3.36 -15.01 38.90
CA ASN A 174 2.94 -14.16 37.79
C ASN A 174 4.05 -14.19 36.76
N THR A 175 3.71 -14.64 35.57
CA THR A 175 4.62 -14.57 34.42
C THR A 175 4.33 -13.29 33.66
N ASN A 176 5.33 -12.44 33.50
CA ASN A 176 5.24 -11.28 32.63
C ASN A 176 6.46 -11.21 31.69
N GLY A 177 6.28 -10.58 30.58
CA GLY A 177 7.38 -10.44 29.61
C GLY A 177 7.00 -9.53 28.45
N THR A 178 7.99 -9.34 27.60
CA THR A 178 7.87 -8.67 26.32
C THR A 178 8.51 -9.54 25.25
N THR A 179 7.83 -9.68 24.12
CA THR A 179 8.41 -10.27 22.92
C THR A 179 8.32 -9.26 21.76
N GLN A 180 9.30 -9.24 20.89
CA GLN A 180 9.21 -8.45 19.67
C GLN A 180 8.22 -9.08 18.71
N ILE A 181 7.43 -8.22 18.06
CA ILE A 181 6.57 -8.63 16.95
C ILE A 181 7.35 -8.39 15.67
N SER A 182 7.48 -9.41 14.86
CA SER A 182 8.17 -9.35 13.57
C SER A 182 7.53 -10.33 12.59
N GLY A 183 8.02 -10.32 11.34
CA GLY A 183 7.55 -11.25 10.33
C GLY A 183 6.55 -10.61 9.38
N PHE A 184 5.94 -11.44 8.57
CA PHE A 184 5.01 -11.02 7.55
C PHE A 184 3.80 -11.97 7.48
N ALA A 185 2.71 -11.47 6.94
CA ALA A 185 1.53 -12.26 6.64
C ALA A 185 1.03 -11.92 5.23
N THR A 186 0.61 -12.93 4.50
CA THR A 186 -0.04 -12.74 3.19
C THR A 186 -1.51 -12.43 3.43
N ASN A 187 -2.00 -11.41 2.76
CA ASN A 187 -3.43 -11.10 2.77
C ASN A 187 -4.23 -12.19 2.06
N THR A 188 -5.43 -12.46 2.50
CA THR A 188 -6.31 -13.41 1.79
C THR A 188 -6.86 -12.74 0.53
N PRO A 189 -7.16 -13.52 -0.53
CA PRO A 189 -7.78 -12.98 -1.73
C PRO A 189 -9.09 -12.25 -1.43
N ALA A 190 -9.15 -10.99 -1.81
CA ALA A 190 -10.32 -10.14 -1.69
C ALA A 190 -10.26 -9.04 -2.74
N MET A 191 -11.41 -8.48 -3.12
CA MET A 191 -11.47 -7.37 -4.08
C MET A 191 -11.10 -6.07 -3.40
N ALA A 192 -9.99 -5.48 -3.81
CA ALA A 192 -9.62 -4.10 -3.51
C ALA A 192 -10.07 -3.17 -4.63
N LEU A 193 -10.23 -1.88 -4.33
CA LEU A 193 -10.71 -0.89 -5.28
C LEU A 193 -9.81 0.34 -5.32
N LEU A 194 -9.51 0.81 -6.51
CA LEU A 194 -8.97 2.12 -6.79
C LEU A 194 -10.01 2.92 -7.59
N THR A 195 -10.49 4.01 -7.04
CA THR A 195 -11.46 4.89 -7.71
C THR A 195 -10.91 6.29 -7.85
N ASN A 196 -11.40 7.02 -8.85
CA ASN A 196 -11.15 8.44 -8.99
C ASN A 196 -12.49 9.19 -9.01
N THR A 197 -12.67 10.09 -8.06
CA THR A 197 -13.87 10.92 -7.98
C THR A 197 -13.44 12.36 -7.77
N ALA A 198 -13.81 13.22 -8.71
CA ALA A 198 -13.54 14.66 -8.65
C ALA A 198 -12.06 15.00 -8.37
N GLY A 199 -11.13 14.25 -8.97
CA GLY A 199 -9.68 14.50 -8.82
C GLY A 199 -9.07 13.93 -7.55
N LEU A 200 -9.80 13.12 -6.81
CA LEU A 200 -9.32 12.39 -5.66
C LEU A 200 -9.28 10.89 -5.96
N LEU A 201 -8.08 10.31 -5.95
CA LEU A 201 -7.90 8.86 -5.97
C LEU A 201 -8.24 8.32 -4.58
N THR A 202 -9.05 7.28 -4.53
CA THR A 202 -9.39 6.58 -3.29
C THR A 202 -9.03 5.11 -3.46
N LEU A 203 -8.18 4.63 -2.58
CA LEU A 203 -7.75 3.24 -2.47
C LEU A 203 -8.51 2.59 -1.31
N VAL A 204 -9.20 1.50 -1.56
CA VAL A 204 -9.91 0.69 -0.56
C VAL A 204 -9.27 -0.67 -0.51
N LEU A 205 -8.61 -0.99 0.60
CA LEU A 205 -7.89 -2.24 0.82
C LEU A 205 -8.57 -3.06 1.92
N PRO A 206 -9.18 -4.19 1.59
CA PRO A 206 -9.56 -5.17 2.59
C PRO A 206 -8.31 -5.83 3.17
N VAL A 207 -8.24 -5.91 4.49
CA VAL A 207 -7.17 -6.59 5.23
C VAL A 207 -7.77 -7.85 5.83
N ASN A 208 -7.16 -9.00 5.54
CA ASN A 208 -7.42 -10.27 6.20
C ASN A 208 -6.14 -11.10 6.14
N ALA A 209 -5.27 -10.86 7.09
CA ALA A 209 -3.94 -11.46 7.15
C ALA A 209 -3.80 -12.30 8.43
N THR A 210 -3.19 -13.48 8.30
CA THR A 210 -2.93 -14.36 9.44
C THR A 210 -1.44 -14.50 9.63
N ASN A 211 -0.97 -14.22 10.85
CA ASN A 211 0.41 -14.41 11.28
C ASN A 211 0.48 -15.51 12.34
N TYR A 212 1.60 -16.22 12.34
CA TYR A 212 1.89 -17.30 13.29
C TYR A 212 3.12 -16.90 14.10
N GLU A 213 2.93 -16.75 15.39
CA GLU A 213 3.96 -16.31 16.34
C GLU A 213 4.10 -17.33 17.46
N THR A 214 5.08 -17.11 18.32
CA THR A 214 5.26 -17.86 19.56
C THR A 214 5.39 -16.92 20.75
N LEU A 215 4.68 -17.21 21.82
CA LEU A 215 4.82 -16.53 23.09
C LEU A 215 5.53 -17.46 24.08
N GLY A 216 6.85 -17.35 24.15
CA GLY A 216 7.67 -18.39 24.79
C GLY A 216 7.60 -19.69 24.01
N SER A 217 6.99 -20.73 24.58
CA SER A 217 6.76 -22.03 23.92
C SER A 217 5.35 -22.15 23.32
N ASP A 218 4.47 -21.18 23.55
CA ASP A 218 3.07 -21.28 23.20
C ASP A 218 2.81 -20.72 21.81
N PRO A 219 2.28 -21.51 20.86
CA PRO A 219 1.88 -21.04 19.56
C PRO A 219 0.76 -19.99 19.65
N VAL A 220 0.91 -18.91 18.89
CA VAL A 220 -0.05 -17.82 18.79
C VAL A 220 -0.46 -17.64 17.34
N ILE A 221 -1.75 -17.62 17.09
CA ILE A 221 -2.32 -17.23 15.79
C ILE A 221 -2.88 -15.83 15.94
N ILE A 222 -2.40 -14.92 15.11
CA ILE A 222 -2.87 -13.53 15.05
C ILE A 222 -3.55 -13.31 13.71
N ILE A 223 -4.81 -12.92 13.74
CA ILE A 223 -5.60 -12.62 12.55
C ILE A 223 -5.95 -11.14 12.58
N GLN A 224 -5.58 -10.44 11.54
CA GLN A 224 -5.89 -9.02 11.33
C GLN A 224 -6.98 -8.92 10.26
N THR A 225 -8.12 -8.35 10.63
CA THR A 225 -9.23 -8.12 9.69
C THR A 225 -9.66 -6.67 9.69
N GLY A 226 -10.04 -6.15 8.54
CA GLY A 226 -10.51 -4.77 8.47
C GLY A 226 -10.52 -4.20 7.06
N THR A 227 -10.60 -2.89 7.01
CA THR A 227 -10.50 -2.14 5.77
C THR A 227 -9.66 -0.90 5.99
N ILE A 228 -8.72 -0.65 5.09
CA ILE A 228 -7.94 0.57 5.05
C ILE A 228 -8.40 1.38 3.83
N ILE A 229 -8.74 2.64 4.06
CA ILE A 229 -9.11 3.60 3.03
C ILE A 229 -8.05 4.70 3.01
N ALA A 230 -7.46 4.90 1.85
CA ALA A 230 -6.42 5.91 1.70
C ALA A 230 -6.68 6.75 0.44
N THR A 231 -6.24 7.99 0.46
CA THR A 231 -6.51 8.95 -0.62
C THR A 231 -5.24 9.64 -1.10
N ALA A 232 -5.20 9.95 -2.40
CA ALA A 232 -4.18 10.78 -3.01
C ALA A 232 -4.81 11.72 -4.06
N PRO A 233 -4.24 12.91 -4.31
CA PRO A 233 -4.71 13.72 -5.43
C PRO A 233 -4.42 12.99 -6.75
N ALA A 234 -5.37 13.02 -7.68
CA ALA A 234 -5.17 12.38 -8.99
C ALA A 234 -4.02 13.01 -9.79
N SER A 235 -3.65 14.24 -9.49
CA SER A 235 -2.44 14.89 -10.03
C SER A 235 -1.13 14.22 -9.61
N ALA A 236 -1.13 13.38 -8.58
CA ALA A 236 0.04 12.59 -8.20
C ALA A 236 0.31 11.44 -9.18
N TRP A 237 -0.65 11.09 -10.02
CA TRP A 237 -0.46 10.06 -11.05
C TRP A 237 0.15 10.68 -12.31
N PRO A 238 1.41 10.38 -12.65
CA PRO A 238 2.04 10.92 -13.85
C PRO A 238 1.38 10.35 -15.10
N LEU A 239 0.81 11.22 -15.92
CA LEU A 239 0.22 10.83 -17.19
C LEU A 239 1.33 10.61 -18.23
N GLN A 240 1.59 9.37 -18.60
CA GLN A 240 2.48 9.03 -19.70
C GLN A 240 1.73 9.10 -21.02
N VAL A 241 2.16 9.99 -21.91
CA VAL A 241 1.56 10.15 -23.24
C VAL A 241 2.53 9.66 -24.28
N SER A 242 2.12 8.64 -25.03
CA SER A 242 2.83 8.18 -26.23
C SER A 242 2.33 8.94 -27.45
N ILE A 243 3.24 9.27 -28.37
CA ILE A 243 2.92 9.94 -29.62
C ILE A 243 3.31 9.06 -30.79
N THR A 244 2.38 8.87 -31.73
CA THR A 244 2.67 8.26 -33.01
C THR A 244 2.28 9.19 -34.14
N ASN A 245 3.13 9.28 -35.15
CA ASN A 245 2.87 10.05 -36.38
C ASN A 245 2.82 9.09 -37.57
N GLN A 246 1.70 9.01 -38.22
CA GLN A 246 1.51 8.21 -39.43
C GLN A 246 0.92 9.13 -40.50
N THR A 247 1.54 9.18 -41.66
CA THR A 247 1.14 9.89 -42.88
C THR A 247 0.01 10.91 -42.73
N GLY A 248 0.32 12.10 -42.20
CA GLY A 248 -0.65 13.17 -42.03
C GLY A 248 -1.62 13.03 -40.87
N ARG A 249 -1.38 12.07 -39.95
CA ARG A 249 -2.13 11.87 -38.72
C ARG A 249 -1.21 11.78 -37.52
N ILE A 250 -1.61 12.47 -36.45
CA ILE A 250 -1.00 12.31 -35.13
C ILE A 250 -1.97 11.55 -34.23
N THR A 251 -1.46 10.60 -33.47
CA THR A 251 -2.20 9.91 -32.42
C THR A 251 -1.44 10.07 -31.10
N LEU A 252 -2.12 10.61 -30.10
CA LEU A 252 -1.68 10.64 -28.70
C LEU A 252 -2.40 9.51 -27.98
N THR A 253 -1.64 8.70 -27.25
CA THR A 253 -2.19 7.57 -26.49
C THR A 253 -1.70 7.62 -25.05
N TRP A 254 -2.61 7.43 -24.11
CA TRP A 254 -2.29 7.40 -22.67
C TRP A 254 -3.18 6.40 -21.93
N PRO A 255 -2.76 5.95 -20.74
CA PRO A 255 -3.57 5.07 -19.90
C PRO A 255 -4.91 5.71 -19.52
N SER A 256 -6.00 4.95 -19.60
CA SER A 256 -7.29 5.36 -19.10
C SER A 256 -7.30 5.28 -17.56
N ILE A 257 -7.72 6.35 -16.90
CA ILE A 257 -7.91 6.40 -15.46
C ILE A 257 -9.42 6.36 -15.18
N PRO A 258 -9.91 5.39 -14.41
CA PRO A 258 -11.34 5.30 -14.11
C PRO A 258 -11.88 6.60 -13.53
N GLY A 259 -13.01 7.09 -14.07
CA GLY A 259 -13.65 8.33 -13.61
C GLY A 259 -12.96 9.63 -14.01
N GLN A 260 -11.86 9.59 -14.77
CA GLN A 260 -11.19 10.78 -15.25
C GLN A 260 -11.55 11.12 -16.69
N ASN A 261 -11.88 12.39 -16.92
CA ASN A 261 -12.07 12.93 -18.26
C ASN A 261 -10.76 13.59 -18.72
N PHE A 262 -10.48 13.48 -20.00
CA PHE A 262 -9.30 14.10 -20.61
C PHE A 262 -9.74 15.06 -21.72
N SER A 263 -8.95 16.10 -21.91
CA SER A 263 -9.02 16.97 -23.09
C SER A 263 -7.65 17.11 -23.71
N VAL A 264 -7.60 17.33 -25.02
CA VAL A 264 -6.34 17.64 -25.72
C VAL A 264 -6.38 19.11 -26.11
N GLN A 265 -5.29 19.80 -25.82
CA GLN A 265 -5.08 21.19 -26.20
C GLN A 265 -3.88 21.27 -27.13
N GLY A 266 -3.94 22.19 -28.06
CA GLY A 266 -2.88 22.46 -29.03
C GLY A 266 -2.53 23.93 -29.10
N LYS A 267 -1.32 24.20 -29.62
CA LYS A 267 -0.86 25.54 -30.00
C LYS A 267 0.10 25.46 -31.19
N ALA A 268 0.11 26.51 -32.04
CA ALA A 268 0.93 26.54 -33.24
C ALA A 268 2.39 26.90 -32.93
N GLY A 269 2.63 27.82 -32.02
CA GLY A 269 3.94 28.28 -31.60
C GLY A 269 4.17 28.21 -30.11
N LEU A 270 5.42 28.29 -29.66
CA LEU A 270 5.78 28.22 -28.23
C LEU A 270 5.17 29.36 -27.41
N GLY A 271 5.01 30.55 -28.00
CA GLY A 271 4.41 31.73 -27.35
C GLY A 271 2.90 31.78 -27.36
N ASP A 272 2.23 30.88 -28.09
CA ASP A 272 0.80 30.90 -28.26
C ASP A 272 0.04 30.36 -27.05
N SER A 273 -1.20 30.78 -26.91
CA SER A 273 -2.10 30.23 -25.89
C SER A 273 -2.55 28.81 -26.27
N TRP A 274 -2.74 27.99 -25.24
CA TRP A 274 -3.30 26.66 -25.39
C TRP A 274 -4.80 26.73 -25.68
N LEU A 275 -5.24 26.12 -26.77
CA LEU A 275 -6.65 26.04 -27.17
C LEU A 275 -7.08 24.58 -27.30
N PRO A 276 -8.39 24.28 -27.14
CA PRO A 276 -8.90 22.94 -27.40
C PRO A 276 -8.49 22.46 -28.81
N ALA A 277 -7.89 21.28 -28.89
CA ALA A 277 -7.47 20.71 -30.16
C ALA A 277 -8.61 19.91 -30.81
N SER A 278 -8.85 20.12 -32.10
CA SER A 278 -9.84 19.35 -32.85
C SER A 278 -9.29 17.95 -33.16
N GLY A 279 -10.03 16.91 -32.82
CA GLY A 279 -9.67 15.52 -33.04
C GLY A 279 -10.73 14.56 -32.53
N THR A 280 -10.52 13.28 -32.74
CA THR A 280 -11.41 12.22 -32.28
C THR A 280 -10.77 11.53 -31.08
N MET A 281 -11.51 11.44 -29.98
CA MET A 281 -11.12 10.73 -28.78
C MET A 281 -11.85 9.38 -28.72
N THR A 282 -11.08 8.34 -28.44
CA THR A 282 -11.57 6.97 -28.22
C THR A 282 -11.01 6.47 -26.91
N THR A 283 -11.87 5.95 -26.04
CA THR A 283 -11.49 5.42 -24.72
C THR A 283 -11.96 3.98 -24.62
N ASN A 284 -11.08 3.10 -24.18
CA ASN A 284 -11.40 1.74 -23.75
C ASN A 284 -11.03 1.58 -22.26
N ALA A 285 -11.20 0.37 -21.72
CA ALA A 285 -10.97 0.10 -20.30
C ALA A 285 -9.57 0.49 -19.80
N ASN A 286 -8.55 0.42 -20.68
CA ASN A 286 -7.14 0.55 -20.28
C ASN A 286 -6.42 1.72 -20.94
N THR A 287 -6.96 2.24 -22.06
CA THR A 287 -6.26 3.21 -22.89
C THR A 287 -7.22 4.23 -23.48
N THR A 288 -6.83 5.49 -23.44
CA THR A 288 -7.46 6.58 -24.18
C THR A 288 -6.54 7.01 -25.30
N ALA A 289 -7.09 7.18 -26.48
CA ALA A 289 -6.38 7.67 -27.66
C ALA A 289 -7.09 8.89 -28.23
N TRP A 290 -6.34 9.89 -28.64
CA TRP A 290 -6.81 11.03 -29.40
C TRP A 290 -6.10 11.10 -30.75
N THR A 291 -6.85 11.23 -31.81
CA THR A 291 -6.32 11.27 -33.18
C THR A 291 -6.77 12.51 -33.91
N ALA A 292 -5.85 13.18 -34.57
CA ALA A 292 -6.10 14.34 -35.42
C ALA A 292 -5.32 14.27 -36.73
N SER A 293 -5.87 14.94 -37.74
CA SER A 293 -5.14 15.17 -38.98
C SER A 293 -4.14 16.33 -38.83
N ILE A 294 -2.92 16.16 -39.29
CA ILE A 294 -1.91 17.21 -39.31
C ILE A 294 -2.03 17.94 -40.62
N SER A 295 -2.53 19.16 -40.62
CA SER A 295 -2.64 19.98 -41.81
C SER A 295 -1.49 20.97 -42.02
N ASN A 296 -0.66 21.25 -41.00
CA ASN A 296 0.42 22.23 -41.04
C ASN A 296 1.61 21.88 -40.15
N ALA A 297 2.72 22.49 -40.42
CA ALA A 297 4.10 22.08 -40.09
C ALA A 297 4.48 22.19 -38.62
N ALA A 298 3.94 22.72 -37.72
CA ALA A 298 4.38 22.70 -36.32
C ALA A 298 3.17 22.90 -35.37
N ALA A 299 2.91 21.92 -34.53
CA ALA A 299 1.95 22.05 -33.47
C ALA A 299 2.48 21.38 -32.20
N PHE A 300 2.21 21.99 -31.09
CA PHE A 300 2.45 21.44 -29.77
C PHE A 300 1.11 20.96 -29.23
N TYR A 301 1.10 19.77 -28.63
CA TYR A 301 -0.09 19.20 -28.02
C TYR A 301 0.21 18.89 -26.56
N ARG A 302 -0.84 19.03 -25.71
CA ARG A 302 -0.82 18.51 -24.35
C ARG A 302 -2.14 17.83 -24.02
N VAL A 303 -2.06 16.79 -23.21
CA VAL A 303 -3.23 16.14 -22.62
C VAL A 303 -3.47 16.76 -21.25
N VAL A 304 -4.69 17.13 -20.98
CA VAL A 304 -5.10 17.74 -19.72
C VAL A 304 -6.21 16.86 -19.13
N GLY A 305 -5.97 16.34 -17.94
CA GLY A 305 -7.01 15.68 -17.16
C GLY A 305 -7.98 16.73 -16.60
N ALA A 306 -9.26 16.53 -16.81
CA ALA A 306 -10.31 17.29 -16.11
C ALA A 306 -10.76 16.45 -14.91
N TYR A 307 -10.66 17.04 -13.74
CA TYR A 307 -11.05 16.45 -12.47
C TYR A 307 -12.44 16.92 -12.08
#